data_b3033cbb5055a239624d5236c4ac091c
#
_entry.id   b3033cbb5055a239624d5236c4ac091c
#
_cell.length_a   1.000
_cell.length_b   1.000
_cell.length_c   1.000
_cell.angle_alpha   90.00
_cell.angle_beta   90.00
_cell.angle_gamma   90.00
#
_symmetry.space_group_name_H-M   'P 1'
#
loop_
_entity.id
_entity.type
_entity.pdbx_description
1 polymer ?
#
loop_
_entity_poly.entity_id
_entity_poly.type
_entity_poly.pdbx_seq_one_letter_code
_entity_poly.pdbx_strand_id
1 'polypeptide(L)'
;MGLTDGLTLFLFSFSAIGLTLFTVIYWQKIFRRTIGNLLLRLLIIFLCQALALISIGLEVNRANGFYESWNDLFGTSSNYSQSAVTAGSMSLLTKAELSKADKLPYQSRLVRDVITGKDSKVSNVVYLDLPRTAVADIKHKVALDPKRYRIVEFLTGFPSQPLMWVKVLEIDRVLALYNESHDGNEIIGVFPEVNIAGHYDLECMNLPGNEPPAETWLSTDMHSYVASRIGIHDAKWGIMGVSTGGWCAAMLSIRHPDLYSAAASIAGYYRPALPLTDPLPLQKAMDIKYDLDKSEAALTSTMKLYITASKGDKYSYRETKKFLAKKHPNLKIAYKELPSGGHNSRVWVSLIPGAFDWLQRNISV
;
A
#
# COMPACT_ATOMS: atom_id res chain seq x y z
N MET A 1 -3.66 14.83 16.40
CA MET A 1 -3.94 13.44 16.76
C MET A 1 -4.43 12.74 15.51
N GLY A 2 -3.63 11.83 14.98
CA GLY A 2 -3.98 11.01 13.82
C GLY A 2 -4.87 9.83 14.20
N LEU A 3 -5.60 9.28 13.23
CA LEU A 3 -6.47 8.14 13.43
C LEU A 3 -5.70 6.87 13.84
N THR A 4 -4.44 6.75 13.39
CA THR A 4 -3.54 5.62 13.65
C THR A 4 -2.58 5.85 14.82
N ASP A 5 -2.64 7.01 15.47
CA ASP A 5 -1.75 7.35 16.58
C ASP A 5 -2.04 6.51 17.83
N GLY A 6 -0.99 5.95 18.43
CA GLY A 6 -1.11 5.22 19.70
C GLY A 6 -1.70 6.06 20.84
N LEU A 7 -1.47 7.36 20.83
CA LEU A 7 -2.05 8.31 21.80
C LEU A 7 -3.57 8.40 21.62
N THR A 8 -4.07 8.47 20.40
CA THR A 8 -5.51 8.50 20.11
C THR A 8 -6.19 7.24 20.66
N LEU A 9 -5.67 6.06 20.32
CA LEU A 9 -6.17 4.79 20.83
C LEU A 9 -6.14 4.74 22.37
N PHE A 10 -5.02 5.14 22.98
CA PHE A 10 -4.89 5.17 24.43
C PHE A 10 -5.95 6.04 25.10
N LEU A 11 -6.20 7.24 24.57
CA LEU A 11 -7.19 8.16 25.13
C LEU A 11 -8.62 7.61 25.05
N PHE A 12 -9.02 7.04 23.92
CA PHE A 12 -10.34 6.43 23.78
C PHE A 12 -10.51 5.20 24.70
N SER A 13 -9.52 4.32 24.74
CA SER A 13 -9.56 3.12 25.58
C SER A 13 -9.54 3.47 27.07
N PHE A 14 -8.71 4.42 27.49
CA PHE A 14 -8.66 4.91 28.86
C PHE A 14 -9.98 5.58 29.28
N SER A 15 -10.57 6.38 28.39
CA SER A 15 -11.88 7.00 28.62
C SER A 15 -13.01 5.97 28.74
N ALA A 16 -13.00 4.92 27.91
CA ALA A 16 -13.97 3.84 27.99
C ALA A 16 -13.90 3.12 29.35
N ILE A 17 -12.69 2.73 29.76
CA ILE A 17 -12.44 2.05 31.02
C ILE A 17 -12.80 2.98 32.21
N GLY A 18 -12.33 4.22 32.18
CA GLY A 18 -12.57 5.20 33.25
C GLY A 18 -14.04 5.51 33.44
N LEU A 19 -14.79 5.73 32.35
CA LEU A 19 -16.24 5.96 32.43
C LEU A 19 -17.00 4.73 32.93
N THR A 20 -16.59 3.55 32.53
CA THR A 20 -17.20 2.28 33.01
C THR A 20 -16.96 2.13 34.52
N LEU A 21 -15.73 2.29 34.98
CA LEU A 21 -15.39 2.19 36.41
C LEU A 21 -16.13 3.27 37.23
N PHE A 22 -16.15 4.52 36.75
CA PHE A 22 -16.91 5.61 37.36
C PHE A 22 -18.39 5.22 37.49
N THR A 23 -18.99 4.69 36.44
CA THR A 23 -20.39 4.28 36.43
C THR A 23 -20.65 3.20 37.49
N VAL A 24 -19.79 2.18 37.56
CA VAL A 24 -19.94 1.09 38.54
C VAL A 24 -19.83 1.59 39.98
N ILE A 25 -18.81 2.42 40.28
CA ILE A 25 -18.53 2.94 41.63
C ILE A 25 -19.65 3.86 42.11
N TYR A 26 -20.14 4.73 41.24
CA TYR A 26 -21.11 5.76 41.59
C TYR A 26 -22.56 5.40 41.28
N TRP A 27 -22.84 4.17 40.84
CA TRP A 27 -24.15 3.73 40.39
C TRP A 27 -25.29 4.04 41.40
N GLN A 28 -25.06 3.76 42.68
CA GLN A 28 -26.06 3.99 43.73
C GLN A 28 -26.19 5.47 44.16
N LYS A 29 -25.13 6.26 44.05
CA LYS A 29 -25.11 7.66 44.45
C LYS A 29 -25.75 8.63 43.46
N ILE A 30 -25.56 8.35 42.15
CA ILE A 30 -26.03 9.24 41.07
C ILE A 30 -27.48 8.94 40.68
N PHE A 31 -27.99 7.76 41.00
CA PHE A 31 -29.24 7.27 40.42
C PHE A 31 -30.39 7.11 41.40
N ARG A 32 -30.97 8.23 41.81
CA ARG A 32 -32.33 8.22 42.46
C ARG A 32 -33.41 7.89 41.41
N ARG A 33 -34.56 7.33 41.81
CA ARG A 33 -35.67 6.85 40.94
C ARG A 33 -36.47 7.99 40.30
N THR A 34 -35.88 8.80 39.45
CA THR A 34 -36.58 9.81 38.64
C THR A 34 -36.40 9.52 37.15
N ILE A 35 -37.36 9.96 36.31
CA ILE A 35 -37.29 9.76 34.85
C ILE A 35 -36.02 10.36 34.26
N GLY A 36 -35.61 11.57 34.72
CA GLY A 36 -34.36 12.19 34.30
C GLY A 36 -33.11 11.35 34.59
N ASN A 37 -33.12 10.64 35.75
CA ASN A 37 -32.01 9.76 36.10
C ASN A 37 -32.00 8.47 35.27
N LEU A 38 -33.15 7.99 34.79
CA LEU A 38 -33.24 6.87 33.86
C LEU A 38 -32.59 7.24 32.51
N LEU A 39 -32.94 8.40 31.97
CA LEU A 39 -32.34 8.90 30.73
C LEU A 39 -30.82 9.10 30.86
N LEU A 40 -30.37 9.62 32.01
CA LEU A 40 -28.91 9.78 32.25
C LEU A 40 -28.20 8.41 32.30
N ARG A 41 -28.79 7.41 32.93
CA ARG A 41 -28.25 6.03 32.94
C ARG A 41 -28.11 5.47 31.52
N LEU A 42 -29.17 5.57 30.73
CA LEU A 42 -29.16 5.10 29.34
C LEU A 42 -28.08 5.83 28.51
N LEU A 43 -27.94 7.15 28.68
CA LEU A 43 -26.91 7.94 28.03
C LEU A 43 -25.49 7.47 28.40
N ILE A 44 -25.23 7.26 29.71
CA ILE A 44 -23.90 6.81 30.18
C ILE A 44 -23.58 5.40 29.65
N ILE A 45 -24.54 4.48 29.70
CA ILE A 45 -24.36 3.13 29.14
C ILE A 45 -24.05 3.22 27.65
N PHE A 46 -24.82 4.03 26.92
CA PHE A 46 -24.59 4.24 25.49
C PHE A 46 -23.18 4.81 25.21
N LEU A 47 -22.74 5.81 25.99
CA LEU A 47 -21.40 6.39 25.86
C LEU A 47 -20.30 5.36 26.17
N CYS A 48 -20.47 4.52 27.20
CA CYS A 48 -19.51 3.44 27.48
C CYS A 48 -19.38 2.47 26.28
N GLN A 49 -20.53 2.07 25.72
CA GLN A 49 -20.54 1.17 24.55
C GLN A 49 -19.95 1.83 23.31
N ALA A 50 -20.29 3.11 23.04
CA ALA A 50 -19.74 3.87 21.93
C ALA A 50 -18.22 4.01 22.02
N LEU A 51 -17.68 4.37 23.19
CA LEU A 51 -16.24 4.47 23.41
C LEU A 51 -15.53 3.12 23.25
N ALA A 52 -16.13 2.03 23.72
CA ALA A 52 -15.57 0.69 23.53
C ALA A 52 -15.53 0.29 22.05
N LEU A 53 -16.62 0.51 21.31
CA LEU A 53 -16.70 0.23 19.88
C LEU A 53 -15.70 1.08 19.07
N ILE A 54 -15.59 2.36 19.41
CA ILE A 54 -14.59 3.25 18.78
C ILE A 54 -13.16 2.74 19.06
N SER A 55 -12.86 2.34 20.31
CA SER A 55 -11.53 1.81 20.65
C SER A 55 -11.19 0.53 19.87
N ILE A 56 -12.16 -0.38 19.72
CA ILE A 56 -11.99 -1.59 18.91
C ILE A 56 -11.79 -1.21 17.42
N GLY A 57 -12.60 -0.30 16.90
CA GLY A 57 -12.48 0.18 15.52
C GLY A 57 -11.13 0.84 15.24
N LEU A 58 -10.63 1.65 16.17
CA LEU A 58 -9.31 2.27 16.05
C LEU A 58 -8.17 1.23 16.07
N GLU A 59 -8.25 0.20 16.93
CA GLU A 59 -7.24 -0.87 16.94
C GLU A 59 -7.27 -1.69 15.66
N VAL A 60 -8.46 -2.03 15.15
CA VAL A 60 -8.62 -2.74 13.88
C VAL A 60 -8.07 -1.89 12.73
N ASN A 61 -8.39 -0.59 12.71
CA ASN A 61 -7.85 0.32 11.71
C ASN A 61 -6.32 0.44 11.79
N ARG A 62 -5.78 0.57 13.00
CA ARG A 62 -4.33 0.65 13.20
C ARG A 62 -3.61 -0.62 12.76
N ALA A 63 -4.22 -1.79 13.00
CA ALA A 63 -3.65 -3.08 12.62
C ALA A 63 -3.65 -3.33 11.10
N ASN A 64 -4.62 -2.75 10.37
CA ASN A 64 -4.82 -3.01 8.94
C ASN A 64 -4.56 -1.79 8.05
N GLY A 65 -4.56 -0.56 8.62
CA GLY A 65 -4.29 0.66 7.86
C GLY A 65 -5.39 1.07 6.88
N PHE A 66 -6.67 0.78 7.19
CA PHE A 66 -7.80 1.09 6.31
C PHE A 66 -7.97 2.58 6.05
N TYR A 67 -7.83 3.40 7.11
CA TYR A 67 -7.98 4.86 7.06
C TYR A 67 -6.78 5.54 7.72
N GLU A 68 -6.20 6.51 7.05
CA GLU A 68 -5.01 7.22 7.54
C GLU A 68 -5.33 8.39 8.45
N SER A 69 -6.46 9.04 8.20
CA SER A 69 -6.87 10.25 8.91
C SER A 69 -8.35 10.29 9.20
N TRP A 70 -8.77 11.19 10.10
CA TRP A 70 -10.19 11.47 10.34
C TRP A 70 -10.91 11.97 9.09
N ASN A 71 -10.23 12.78 8.26
CA ASN A 71 -10.79 13.26 7.01
C ASN A 71 -11.04 12.12 6.01
N ASP A 72 -10.16 11.14 5.99
CA ASP A 72 -10.29 9.94 5.18
C ASP A 72 -11.47 9.09 5.66
N LEU A 73 -11.55 8.84 6.98
CA LEU A 73 -12.65 8.09 7.59
C LEU A 73 -14.03 8.71 7.32
N PHE A 74 -14.14 10.05 7.36
CA PHE A 74 -15.41 10.76 7.19
C PHE A 74 -15.67 11.20 5.74
N GLY A 75 -14.82 10.80 4.78
CA GLY A 75 -14.99 11.15 3.36
C GLY A 75 -14.82 12.64 3.07
N THR A 76 -14.24 13.41 3.99
CA THR A 76 -13.97 14.85 3.84
C THR A 76 -12.61 15.15 3.21
N SER A 77 -11.92 14.13 2.74
CA SER A 77 -10.59 14.19 2.12
C SER A 77 -10.56 14.87 0.74
N SER A 78 -11.68 15.43 0.27
CA SER A 78 -11.75 16.23 -0.96
C SER A 78 -10.94 17.54 -0.93
N ASN A 79 -10.31 17.87 0.20
CA ASN A 79 -9.42 19.02 0.32
C ASN A 79 -7.92 18.64 0.36
N TYR A 80 -7.51 17.65 -0.43
CA TYR A 80 -6.15 17.69 -0.91
C TYR A 80 -6.07 18.89 -1.84
N SER A 81 -5.23 19.87 -1.49
CA SER A 81 -4.93 20.98 -2.38
C SER A 81 -4.65 20.38 -3.76
N GLN A 82 -5.61 20.56 -4.66
CA GLN A 82 -5.43 20.23 -6.07
C GLN A 82 -4.40 21.22 -6.62
N SER A 83 -3.14 20.91 -6.39
CA SER A 83 -2.17 21.29 -7.42
C SER A 83 -2.42 20.28 -8.53
N ALA A 84 -3.50 20.54 -9.26
CA ALA A 84 -3.79 19.81 -10.49
C ALA A 84 -2.61 20.06 -11.41
N VAL A 85 -1.74 19.08 -11.51
CA VAL A 85 -0.85 19.00 -12.67
C VAL A 85 -1.80 18.70 -13.83
N THR A 86 -2.04 19.70 -14.64
CA THR A 86 -2.85 19.59 -15.87
C THR A 86 -2.30 18.41 -16.66
N ALA A 87 -3.17 17.48 -17.04
CA ALA A 87 -2.85 16.43 -17.99
C ALA A 87 -2.12 17.04 -19.19
N GLY A 88 -0.83 16.76 -19.35
CA GLY A 88 -0.02 17.31 -20.43
C GLY A 88 1.39 17.79 -20.06
N SER A 89 1.67 18.04 -18.79
CA SER A 89 3.03 18.47 -18.38
C SER A 89 3.78 17.34 -17.70
N MET A 90 4.23 16.36 -18.47
CA MET A 90 5.26 15.41 -18.03
C MET A 90 6.62 16.14 -17.97
N SER A 91 6.79 17.03 -17.01
CA SER A 91 8.03 17.77 -16.80
C SER A 91 8.82 17.20 -15.63
N LEU A 92 10.14 17.33 -15.70
CA LEU A 92 11.03 16.97 -14.58
C LEU A 92 10.61 17.71 -13.29
N LEU A 93 10.84 17.07 -12.16
CA LEU A 93 10.65 17.65 -10.83
C LEU A 93 11.52 18.90 -10.68
N THR A 94 10.94 19.94 -10.10
CA THR A 94 11.56 21.23 -9.89
C THR A 94 11.93 21.48 -8.44
N LYS A 95 12.89 22.38 -8.20
CA LYS A 95 13.25 22.84 -6.85
C LYS A 95 12.05 23.41 -6.09
N ALA A 96 11.12 24.09 -6.80
CA ALA A 96 9.93 24.68 -6.19
C ALA A 96 8.96 23.61 -5.66
N GLU A 97 8.77 22.53 -6.44
CA GLU A 97 7.95 21.39 -6.02
C GLU A 97 8.58 20.66 -4.84
N LEU A 98 9.88 20.40 -4.87
CA LEU A 98 10.62 19.79 -3.77
C LEU A 98 10.57 20.62 -2.47
N SER A 99 10.46 21.95 -2.55
CA SER A 99 10.32 22.79 -1.36
C SER A 99 8.98 22.64 -0.66
N LYS A 100 7.95 22.23 -1.40
CA LYS A 100 6.59 21.99 -0.89
C LYS A 100 6.36 20.54 -0.45
N ALA A 101 7.24 19.61 -0.85
CA ALA A 101 7.16 18.21 -0.51
C ALA A 101 7.36 17.97 0.99
N ASP A 102 6.66 16.96 1.52
CA ASP A 102 6.77 16.57 2.93
C ASP A 102 8.19 16.11 3.25
N LYS A 103 8.66 16.51 4.46
CA LYS A 103 9.95 16.07 4.97
C LYS A 103 9.78 14.74 5.66
N LEU A 104 10.53 13.75 5.20
CA LEU A 104 10.63 12.44 5.82
C LEU A 104 11.96 12.29 6.59
N PRO A 105 12.13 11.19 7.36
CA PRO A 105 13.39 10.87 8.03
C PRO A 105 14.61 10.95 7.09
N TYR A 106 15.78 11.23 7.65
CA TYR A 106 17.07 11.31 6.91
C TYR A 106 17.05 12.27 5.72
N GLN A 107 16.20 13.34 5.79
CA GLN A 107 16.09 14.42 4.81
C GLN A 107 15.56 13.99 3.43
N SER A 108 14.96 12.82 3.30
CA SER A 108 14.21 12.47 2.10
C SER A 108 12.97 13.36 1.93
N ARG A 109 12.36 13.30 0.75
CA ARG A 109 11.17 14.09 0.41
C ARG A 109 10.08 13.23 -0.18
N LEU A 110 8.90 13.31 0.40
CA LEU A 110 7.70 12.71 -0.14
C LEU A 110 6.96 13.73 -1.03
N VAL A 111 7.09 13.56 -2.32
CA VAL A 111 6.39 14.35 -3.33
C VAL A 111 5.03 13.69 -3.58
N ARG A 112 3.97 14.50 -3.64
CA ARG A 112 2.63 14.06 -3.99
C ARG A 112 2.23 14.65 -5.32
N ASP A 113 1.94 13.80 -6.29
CA ASP A 113 1.41 14.19 -7.59
C ASP A 113 0.00 13.61 -7.81
N VAL A 114 -0.86 14.34 -8.50
CA VAL A 114 -2.13 13.84 -9.04
C VAL A 114 -1.98 13.78 -10.55
N ILE A 115 -2.16 12.60 -11.11
CA ILE A 115 -1.97 12.36 -12.53
C ILE A 115 -3.28 11.88 -13.16
N THR A 116 -3.48 12.22 -14.42
CA THR A 116 -4.55 11.63 -15.24
C THR A 116 -3.91 10.81 -16.34
N GLY A 117 -4.15 9.51 -16.31
CA GLY A 117 -3.65 8.58 -17.29
C GLY A 117 -4.16 8.88 -18.69
N LYS A 118 -3.26 8.81 -19.66
CA LYS A 118 -3.64 9.00 -21.08
C LYS A 118 -4.43 7.80 -21.61
N ASP A 119 -4.04 6.60 -21.24
CA ASP A 119 -4.62 5.36 -21.76
C ASP A 119 -5.75 4.85 -20.87
N SER A 120 -5.57 4.80 -19.56
CA SER A 120 -6.58 4.37 -18.60
C SER A 120 -7.71 5.37 -18.37
N LYS A 121 -7.49 6.66 -18.62
CA LYS A 121 -8.37 7.78 -18.23
C LYS A 121 -8.58 7.92 -16.72
N VAL A 122 -7.85 7.17 -15.92
CA VAL A 122 -7.88 7.25 -14.46
C VAL A 122 -7.15 8.50 -13.99
N SER A 123 -7.78 9.24 -13.06
CA SER A 123 -7.14 10.37 -12.39
C SER A 123 -6.94 10.03 -10.93
N ASN A 124 -5.68 9.84 -10.51
CA ASN A 124 -5.40 9.46 -9.14
C ASN A 124 -4.02 9.90 -8.66
N VAL A 125 -3.74 9.63 -7.38
CA VAL A 125 -2.54 10.07 -6.69
C VAL A 125 -1.40 9.08 -6.86
N VAL A 126 -0.16 9.60 -6.93
CA VAL A 126 1.09 8.87 -6.74
C VAL A 126 1.98 9.66 -5.80
N TYR A 127 2.68 8.96 -4.92
CA TYR A 127 3.71 9.55 -4.07
C TYR A 127 5.09 9.04 -4.48
N LEU A 128 6.11 9.91 -4.37
CA LEU A 128 7.49 9.59 -4.65
C LEU A 128 8.34 9.90 -3.40
N ASP A 129 8.97 8.90 -2.82
CA ASP A 129 9.99 9.11 -1.77
C ASP A 129 11.36 9.24 -2.44
N LEU A 130 11.87 10.46 -2.42
CA LEU A 130 13.14 10.82 -3.02
C LEU A 130 14.24 10.86 -1.94
N PRO A 131 15.32 10.09 -2.06
CA PRO A 131 16.47 10.18 -1.16
C PRO A 131 17.11 11.57 -1.20
N ARG A 132 17.82 11.91 -0.14
CA ARG A 132 18.49 13.22 0.01
C ARG A 132 19.37 13.57 -1.20
N THR A 133 20.06 12.60 -1.73
CA THR A 133 20.95 12.77 -2.89
C THR A 133 20.18 13.13 -4.16
N ALA A 134 19.09 12.39 -4.46
CA ALA A 134 18.22 12.74 -5.60
C ALA A 134 17.60 14.13 -5.44
N VAL A 135 17.21 14.50 -4.20
CA VAL A 135 16.74 15.86 -3.89
C VAL A 135 17.82 16.90 -4.16
N ALA A 136 19.08 16.62 -3.83
CA ALA A 136 20.20 17.52 -4.11
C ALA A 136 20.46 17.65 -5.61
N ASP A 137 20.51 16.52 -6.34
CA ASP A 137 20.73 16.51 -7.78
C ASP A 137 19.66 17.34 -8.52
N ILE A 138 18.37 17.12 -8.21
CA ILE A 138 17.26 17.89 -8.81
C ILE A 138 17.38 19.38 -8.49
N LYS A 139 17.73 19.77 -7.25
CA LYS A 139 17.92 21.16 -6.86
C LYS A 139 19.06 21.84 -7.62
N HIS A 140 20.09 21.08 -7.95
CA HIS A 140 21.25 21.55 -8.73
C HIS A 140 21.08 21.35 -10.24
N LYS A 141 19.90 20.89 -10.70
CA LYS A 141 19.59 20.57 -12.12
C LYS A 141 20.52 19.51 -12.72
N VAL A 142 20.98 18.59 -11.89
CA VAL A 142 21.70 17.38 -12.30
C VAL A 142 20.69 16.31 -12.65
N ALA A 143 20.84 15.66 -13.80
CA ALA A 143 19.99 14.54 -14.18
C ALA A 143 20.23 13.34 -13.25
N LEU A 144 19.15 12.63 -12.89
CA LEU A 144 19.28 11.43 -12.09
C LEU A 144 19.87 10.29 -12.93
N ASP A 145 20.96 9.72 -12.46
CA ASP A 145 21.64 8.60 -13.12
C ASP A 145 20.93 7.28 -12.82
N PRO A 146 20.39 6.55 -13.82
CA PRO A 146 19.73 5.26 -13.62
C PRO A 146 20.66 4.17 -13.04
N LYS A 147 21.98 4.34 -13.14
CA LYS A 147 22.95 3.43 -12.48
C LYS A 147 23.06 3.69 -10.98
N ARG A 148 22.78 4.92 -10.55
CA ARG A 148 22.82 5.34 -9.16
C ARG A 148 21.47 5.14 -8.47
N TYR A 149 20.38 5.50 -9.14
CA TYR A 149 19.04 5.49 -8.59
C TYR A 149 18.20 4.36 -9.16
N ARG A 150 17.85 3.40 -8.33
CA ARG A 150 16.91 2.35 -8.67
C ARG A 150 15.51 2.72 -8.17
N ILE A 151 14.48 2.20 -8.82
CA ILE A 151 13.09 2.52 -8.53
C ILE A 151 12.40 1.28 -7.98
N VAL A 152 11.65 1.44 -6.90
CA VAL A 152 10.79 0.40 -6.33
C VAL A 152 9.38 0.93 -6.19
N GLU A 153 8.44 0.23 -6.81
CA GLU A 153 7.00 0.46 -6.70
C GLU A 153 6.43 -0.35 -5.53
N PHE A 154 5.62 0.30 -4.68
CA PHE A 154 5.03 -0.28 -3.49
C PHE A 154 3.51 -0.30 -3.58
N LEU A 155 2.91 -1.50 -3.63
CA LEU A 155 1.49 -1.70 -3.82
C LEU A 155 0.79 -2.09 -2.51
N THR A 156 -0.26 -1.36 -2.17
CA THR A 156 -1.08 -1.64 -0.98
C THR A 156 -2.06 -2.79 -1.23
N GLY A 157 -2.58 -3.38 -0.15
CA GLY A 157 -3.78 -4.21 -0.20
C GLY A 157 -5.06 -3.36 -0.27
N PHE A 158 -6.18 -4.00 -0.59
CA PHE A 158 -7.51 -3.39 -0.50
C PHE A 158 -8.02 -3.43 0.97
N PRO A 159 -8.69 -2.38 1.44
CA PRO A 159 -9.00 -1.07 0.82
C PRO A 159 -7.99 0.05 1.18
N SER A 160 -6.77 -0.28 1.49
CA SER A 160 -5.77 0.66 2.01
C SER A 160 -5.29 1.67 0.98
N GLN A 161 -4.82 2.83 1.48
CA GLN A 161 -4.29 3.93 0.70
C GLN A 161 -2.76 3.84 0.55
N PRO A 162 -2.14 4.49 -0.46
CA PRO A 162 -0.69 4.42 -0.71
C PRO A 162 0.17 4.77 0.50
N LEU A 163 -0.24 5.77 1.29
CA LEU A 163 0.50 6.19 2.48
C LEU A 163 0.49 5.16 3.63
N MET A 164 -0.25 4.06 3.53
CA MET A 164 -0.11 2.93 4.45
C MET A 164 1.35 2.44 4.51
N TRP A 165 2.06 2.44 3.38
CA TRP A 165 3.46 2.05 3.33
C TRP A 165 4.35 2.92 4.22
N VAL A 166 4.09 4.22 4.27
CA VAL A 166 4.87 5.18 5.07
C VAL A 166 4.38 5.19 6.54
N LYS A 167 3.06 5.32 6.75
CA LYS A 167 2.50 5.58 8.08
C LYS A 167 2.29 4.34 8.95
N VAL A 168 2.09 3.20 8.34
CA VAL A 168 1.77 1.94 9.04
C VAL A 168 2.87 0.91 8.87
N LEU A 169 3.44 0.79 7.68
CA LEU A 169 4.47 -0.19 7.36
C LEU A 169 5.90 0.36 7.50
N GLU A 170 6.06 1.66 7.79
CA GLU A 170 7.34 2.35 8.07
C GLU A 170 8.41 2.14 6.99
N ILE A 171 7.99 2.03 5.72
CA ILE A 171 8.91 1.77 4.60
C ILE A 171 9.87 2.94 4.35
N ASP A 172 9.43 4.17 4.62
CA ASP A 172 10.26 5.39 4.55
C ASP A 172 11.51 5.28 5.43
N ARG A 173 11.37 4.67 6.61
CA ARG A 173 12.50 4.39 7.49
C ARG A 173 13.43 3.32 6.89
N VAL A 174 12.89 2.26 6.30
CA VAL A 174 13.69 1.21 5.65
C VAL A 174 14.45 1.78 4.46
N LEU A 175 13.77 2.56 3.60
CA LEU A 175 14.39 3.23 2.46
C LEU A 175 15.48 4.22 2.90
N ALA A 176 15.19 5.01 3.92
CA ALA A 176 16.13 6.02 4.41
C ALA A 176 17.42 5.39 4.98
N LEU A 177 17.29 4.35 5.81
CA LEU A 177 18.45 3.62 6.36
C LEU A 177 19.25 2.92 5.26
N TYR A 178 18.56 2.33 4.28
CA TYR A 178 19.21 1.73 3.13
C TYR A 178 19.99 2.78 2.33
N ASN A 179 19.35 3.87 1.92
CA ASN A 179 19.93 4.92 1.11
C ASN A 179 21.10 5.62 1.81
N GLU A 180 21.06 5.77 3.14
CA GLU A 180 22.16 6.34 3.92
C GLU A 180 23.41 5.45 3.92
N SER A 181 23.24 4.13 3.84
CA SER A 181 24.33 3.15 3.87
C SER A 181 24.82 2.70 2.49
N HIS A 182 24.16 3.12 1.39
CA HIS A 182 24.44 2.65 0.03
C HIS A 182 24.56 3.82 -0.96
N ASP A 183 25.51 4.74 -0.67
CA ASP A 183 25.81 5.86 -1.58
C ASP A 183 26.20 5.33 -2.98
N GLY A 184 25.58 5.92 -4.01
CA GLY A 184 25.76 5.48 -5.40
C GLY A 184 24.86 4.30 -5.81
N ASN A 185 23.96 3.84 -4.93
CA ASN A 185 23.03 2.74 -5.20
C ASN A 185 21.74 2.92 -4.41
N GLU A 186 21.17 4.13 -4.50
CA GLU A 186 19.99 4.52 -3.72
C GLU A 186 18.68 4.10 -4.40
N ILE A 187 17.62 4.07 -3.61
CA ILE A 187 16.28 3.70 -4.07
C ILE A 187 15.33 4.87 -3.96
N ILE A 188 14.62 5.13 -5.06
CA ILE A 188 13.43 5.99 -5.12
C ILE A 188 12.21 5.12 -4.91
N GLY A 189 11.39 5.43 -3.88
CA GLY A 189 10.12 4.75 -3.62
C GLY A 189 8.98 5.38 -4.42
N VAL A 190 8.12 4.54 -5.01
CA VAL A 190 6.92 4.95 -5.75
C VAL A 190 5.70 4.29 -5.11
N PHE A 191 4.71 5.09 -4.71
CA PHE A 191 3.51 4.62 -4.02
C PHE A 191 2.26 5.08 -4.78
N PRO A 192 1.79 4.32 -5.78
CA PRO A 192 0.58 4.66 -6.52
C PRO A 192 -0.67 4.30 -5.74
N GLU A 193 -1.79 4.99 -6.05
CA GLU A 193 -3.10 4.51 -5.64
C GLU A 193 -3.47 3.25 -6.43
N VAL A 194 -3.71 2.17 -5.71
CA VAL A 194 -4.08 0.85 -6.24
C VAL A 194 -5.60 0.70 -6.28
N ASN A 195 -6.29 1.24 -5.27
CA ASN A 195 -7.73 1.09 -5.07
C ASN A 195 -8.52 2.17 -5.83
N ILE A 196 -8.31 2.24 -7.14
CA ILE A 196 -8.79 3.32 -8.01
C ILE A 196 -10.32 3.36 -8.19
N ALA A 197 -11.02 2.26 -7.93
CA ALA A 197 -12.48 2.22 -7.92
C ALA A 197 -13.08 2.64 -6.55
N GLY A 198 -12.26 2.73 -5.52
CA GLY A 198 -12.64 3.14 -4.16
C GLY A 198 -13.47 2.13 -3.38
N HIS A 199 -14.59 1.70 -3.93
CA HIS A 199 -15.56 0.80 -3.27
C HIS A 199 -15.41 -0.68 -3.66
N TYR A 200 -14.58 -0.98 -4.67
CA TYR A 200 -14.44 -2.31 -5.25
C TYR A 200 -12.96 -2.64 -5.47
N ASP A 201 -12.55 -3.85 -5.08
CA ASP A 201 -11.20 -4.33 -5.34
C ASP A 201 -11.07 -4.82 -6.79
N LEU A 202 -10.39 -4.02 -7.60
CA LEU A 202 -10.10 -4.36 -8.99
C LEU A 202 -8.94 -5.37 -9.13
N GLU A 203 -8.28 -5.69 -8.02
CA GLU A 203 -7.13 -6.61 -8.00
C GLU A 203 -6.03 -6.24 -9.01
N CYS A 204 -5.84 -4.96 -9.25
CA CYS A 204 -4.92 -4.42 -10.28
C CYS A 204 -5.20 -4.92 -11.70
N MET A 205 -6.41 -5.38 -11.98
CA MET A 205 -6.80 -5.94 -13.27
C MET A 205 -7.61 -4.95 -14.12
N ASN A 206 -7.60 -5.17 -15.42
CA ASN A 206 -8.53 -4.53 -16.34
C ASN A 206 -9.79 -5.39 -16.46
N LEU A 207 -10.80 -5.09 -15.66
CA LEU A 207 -12.09 -5.76 -15.72
C LEU A 207 -12.88 -5.32 -16.96
N PRO A 208 -13.80 -6.14 -17.48
CA PRO A 208 -14.70 -5.73 -18.54
C PRO A 208 -15.77 -4.74 -18.03
N GLY A 209 -16.36 -4.00 -18.96
CA GLY A 209 -17.42 -3.01 -18.63
C GLY A 209 -16.88 -1.62 -18.40
N ASN A 210 -17.44 -0.91 -17.41
CA ASN A 210 -17.11 0.49 -17.13
C ASN A 210 -16.13 0.65 -15.95
N GLU A 211 -15.57 -0.44 -15.44
CA GLU A 211 -14.60 -0.37 -14.36
C GLU A 211 -13.29 0.27 -14.83
N PRO A 212 -12.62 1.05 -13.97
CA PRO A 212 -11.34 1.64 -14.33
C PRO A 212 -10.30 0.56 -14.65
N PRO A 213 -9.51 0.71 -15.73
CA PRO A 213 -8.53 -0.30 -16.13
C PRO A 213 -7.26 -0.21 -15.27
N ALA A 214 -7.26 -0.92 -14.13
CA ALA A 214 -6.22 -0.81 -13.10
C ALA A 214 -4.84 -1.29 -13.56
N GLU A 215 -4.76 -2.37 -14.35
CA GLU A 215 -3.50 -2.83 -14.93
C GLU A 215 -2.88 -1.76 -15.84
N THR A 216 -3.70 -1.15 -16.72
CA THR A 216 -3.25 -0.06 -17.61
C THR A 216 -2.80 1.16 -16.82
N TRP A 217 -3.55 1.52 -15.76
CA TRP A 217 -3.16 2.61 -14.87
C TRP A 217 -1.78 2.40 -14.27
N LEU A 218 -1.52 1.24 -13.67
CA LEU A 218 -0.27 0.94 -12.97
C LEU A 218 0.91 0.74 -13.95
N SER A 219 0.73 -0.11 -14.97
CA SER A 219 1.83 -0.50 -15.86
C SER A 219 2.13 0.49 -16.98
N THR A 220 1.17 1.31 -17.39
CA THR A 220 1.36 2.21 -18.53
C THR A 220 1.41 3.67 -18.10
N ASP A 221 0.30 4.18 -17.54
CA ASP A 221 0.18 5.62 -17.29
C ASP A 221 1.05 6.09 -16.13
N MET A 222 0.92 5.45 -14.97
CA MET A 222 1.68 5.79 -13.78
C MET A 222 3.19 5.59 -14.01
N HIS A 223 3.54 4.43 -14.56
CA HIS A 223 4.95 4.12 -14.84
C HIS A 223 5.60 5.14 -15.78
N SER A 224 4.94 5.46 -16.92
CA SER A 224 5.44 6.46 -17.88
C SER A 224 5.51 7.85 -17.27
N TYR A 225 4.52 8.22 -16.46
CA TYR A 225 4.51 9.51 -15.78
C TYR A 225 5.70 9.64 -14.82
N VAL A 226 5.89 8.67 -13.93
CA VAL A 226 6.98 8.69 -12.94
C VAL A 226 8.33 8.71 -13.63
N ALA A 227 8.53 7.88 -14.66
CA ALA A 227 9.76 7.87 -15.44
C ALA A 227 10.10 9.27 -16.02
N SER A 228 9.08 9.98 -16.51
CA SER A 228 9.23 11.36 -17.01
C SER A 228 9.49 12.37 -15.90
N ARG A 229 8.90 12.20 -14.72
CA ARG A 229 9.09 13.11 -13.57
C ARG A 229 10.50 13.07 -13.00
N ILE A 230 11.12 11.90 -13.00
CA ILE A 230 12.48 11.70 -12.47
C ILE A 230 13.54 11.65 -13.58
N GLY A 231 13.14 11.58 -14.85
CA GLY A 231 14.06 11.53 -16.00
C GLY A 231 14.77 10.20 -16.19
N ILE A 232 14.21 9.09 -15.65
CA ILE A 232 14.77 7.73 -15.79
C ILE A 232 13.78 6.90 -16.59
N HIS A 233 14.06 6.60 -17.85
CA HIS A 233 13.13 5.95 -18.78
C HIS A 233 13.44 4.48 -19.06
N ASP A 234 14.71 4.09 -19.07
CA ASP A 234 15.15 2.77 -19.56
C ASP A 234 15.46 1.77 -18.44
N ALA A 235 15.19 2.12 -17.19
CA ALA A 235 15.45 1.24 -16.06
C ALA A 235 14.25 0.33 -15.78
N LYS A 236 14.52 -0.96 -15.53
CA LYS A 236 13.51 -1.87 -14.98
C LYS A 236 13.39 -1.68 -13.48
N TRP A 237 12.16 -1.57 -13.00
CA TRP A 237 11.86 -1.35 -11.59
C TRP A 237 11.84 -2.64 -10.78
N GLY A 238 11.97 -2.50 -9.47
CA GLY A 238 11.50 -3.48 -8.51
C GLY A 238 10.04 -3.18 -8.17
N ILE A 239 9.30 -4.21 -7.74
CA ILE A 239 7.92 -4.05 -7.29
C ILE A 239 7.70 -4.86 -6.02
N MET A 240 7.04 -4.29 -5.02
CA MET A 240 6.73 -4.94 -3.74
C MET A 240 5.29 -4.65 -3.34
N GLY A 241 4.59 -5.68 -2.84
CA GLY A 241 3.23 -5.47 -2.39
C GLY A 241 2.85 -6.35 -1.21
N VAL A 242 1.79 -5.95 -0.50
CA VAL A 242 1.19 -6.67 0.62
C VAL A 242 -0.25 -7.06 0.31
N SER A 243 -0.69 -8.25 0.72
CA SER A 243 -2.07 -8.72 0.51
C SER A 243 -2.46 -8.71 -0.99
N THR A 244 -3.55 -8.03 -1.38
CA THR A 244 -3.89 -7.77 -2.79
C THR A 244 -2.71 -7.15 -3.54
N GLY A 245 -1.99 -6.18 -2.93
CA GLY A 245 -0.76 -5.63 -3.52
C GLY A 245 0.32 -6.68 -3.75
N GLY A 246 0.39 -7.73 -2.92
CA GLY A 246 1.29 -8.87 -3.12
C GLY A 246 0.93 -9.70 -4.36
N TRP A 247 -0.36 -9.92 -4.60
CA TRP A 247 -0.88 -10.47 -5.86
C TRP A 247 -0.52 -9.56 -7.03
N CYS A 248 -0.82 -8.25 -6.91
CA CYS A 248 -0.53 -7.26 -7.94
C CYS A 248 0.95 -7.25 -8.32
N ALA A 249 1.85 -7.27 -7.33
CA ALA A 249 3.30 -7.27 -7.58
C ALA A 249 3.76 -8.51 -8.35
N ALA A 250 3.25 -9.70 -8.00
CA ALA A 250 3.54 -10.93 -8.73
C ALA A 250 2.94 -10.89 -10.14
N MET A 251 1.67 -10.52 -10.27
CA MET A 251 0.95 -10.48 -11.54
C MET A 251 1.55 -9.47 -12.51
N LEU A 252 1.75 -8.22 -12.06
CA LEU A 252 2.31 -7.17 -12.92
C LEU A 252 3.74 -7.49 -13.36
N SER A 253 4.60 -8.00 -12.48
CA SER A 253 5.98 -8.33 -12.85
C SER A 253 6.06 -9.46 -13.88
N ILE A 254 5.20 -10.47 -13.78
CA ILE A 254 5.17 -11.60 -14.74
C ILE A 254 4.57 -11.16 -16.08
N ARG A 255 3.57 -10.28 -16.06
CA ARG A 255 2.89 -9.83 -17.29
C ARG A 255 3.60 -8.68 -18.01
N HIS A 256 4.39 -7.90 -17.28
CA HIS A 256 5.16 -6.76 -17.79
C HIS A 256 6.66 -6.91 -17.48
N PRO A 257 7.32 -7.94 -18.00
CA PRO A 257 8.75 -8.22 -17.74
C PRO A 257 9.70 -7.19 -18.36
N ASP A 258 9.19 -6.32 -19.22
CA ASP A 258 9.87 -5.14 -19.75
C ASP A 258 9.96 -4.00 -18.72
N LEU A 259 8.99 -3.89 -17.81
CA LEU A 259 8.96 -2.86 -16.79
C LEU A 259 9.62 -3.28 -15.48
N TYR A 260 9.55 -4.55 -15.13
CA TYR A 260 10.01 -5.06 -13.84
C TYR A 260 11.12 -6.12 -13.99
N SER A 261 12.08 -6.10 -13.07
CA SER A 261 13.19 -7.09 -13.04
C SER A 261 13.11 -8.02 -11.84
N ALA A 262 12.43 -7.62 -10.78
CA ALA A 262 12.23 -8.41 -9.58
C ALA A 262 10.97 -7.98 -8.84
N ALA A 263 10.29 -8.92 -8.18
CA ALA A 263 9.09 -8.67 -7.39
C ALA A 263 9.17 -9.29 -5.99
N ALA A 264 8.52 -8.65 -5.02
CA ALA A 264 8.33 -9.18 -3.67
C ALA A 264 6.84 -9.17 -3.29
N SER A 265 6.29 -10.35 -3.03
CA SER A 265 4.90 -10.60 -2.65
C SER A 265 4.84 -10.96 -1.17
N ILE A 266 4.29 -10.07 -0.33
CA ILE A 266 4.12 -10.28 1.10
C ILE A 266 2.66 -10.64 1.39
N ALA A 267 2.43 -11.83 1.94
CA ALA A 267 1.09 -12.33 2.25
C ALA A 267 0.10 -12.22 1.08
N GLY A 268 0.59 -12.38 -0.15
CA GLY A 268 -0.20 -12.35 -1.37
C GLY A 268 -0.89 -13.68 -1.67
N TYR A 269 -1.50 -13.72 -2.84
CA TYR A 269 -2.07 -14.91 -3.48
C TYR A 269 -1.74 -14.85 -4.98
N TYR A 270 -2.05 -15.91 -5.75
CA TYR A 270 -1.44 -16.05 -7.09
C TYR A 270 -2.49 -16.42 -8.15
N ARG A 271 -3.68 -15.89 -8.00
CA ARG A 271 -4.80 -15.92 -8.95
C ARG A 271 -5.79 -14.81 -8.58
N PRO A 272 -6.65 -14.36 -9.50
CA PRO A 272 -7.74 -13.46 -9.19
C PRO A 272 -8.60 -13.94 -8.01
N ALA A 273 -8.98 -13.04 -7.11
CA ALA A 273 -9.83 -13.32 -5.96
C ALA A 273 -11.05 -12.39 -5.91
N LEU A 274 -11.73 -12.25 -7.05
CA LEU A 274 -12.93 -11.43 -7.17
C LEU A 274 -14.01 -11.85 -6.16
N PRO A 275 -14.85 -10.90 -5.67
CA PRO A 275 -15.92 -11.18 -4.74
C PRO A 275 -16.83 -12.33 -5.21
N LEU A 276 -17.26 -13.19 -4.27
CA LEU A 276 -18.18 -14.29 -4.57
C LEU A 276 -19.55 -13.83 -5.09
N THR A 277 -19.88 -12.56 -4.87
CA THR A 277 -21.09 -11.90 -5.39
C THR A 277 -21.00 -11.61 -6.89
N ASP A 278 -19.81 -11.63 -7.47
CA ASP A 278 -19.63 -11.38 -8.89
C ASP A 278 -20.13 -12.55 -9.74
N PRO A 279 -20.60 -12.27 -10.95
CA PRO A 279 -21.08 -13.33 -11.86
C PRO A 279 -19.98 -14.35 -12.11
N LEU A 280 -20.32 -15.65 -12.02
CA LEU A 280 -19.39 -16.75 -12.30
C LEU A 280 -18.72 -16.65 -13.68
N PRO A 281 -19.39 -16.19 -14.77
CA PRO A 281 -18.71 -15.98 -16.05
C PRO A 281 -17.58 -14.94 -15.98
N LEU A 282 -17.76 -13.87 -15.20
CA LEU A 282 -16.73 -12.86 -14.98
C LEU A 282 -15.52 -13.45 -14.24
N GLN A 283 -15.77 -14.14 -13.12
CA GLN A 283 -14.70 -14.78 -12.35
C GLN A 283 -13.88 -15.74 -13.23
N LYS A 284 -14.54 -16.61 -13.99
CA LYS A 284 -13.86 -17.53 -14.93
C LYS A 284 -13.09 -16.82 -16.03
N ALA A 285 -13.64 -15.75 -16.59
CA ALA A 285 -12.97 -14.96 -17.61
C ALA A 285 -11.69 -14.32 -17.08
N MET A 286 -11.71 -13.81 -15.84
CA MET A 286 -10.54 -13.22 -15.21
C MET A 286 -9.51 -14.28 -14.81
N ASP A 287 -9.93 -15.42 -14.28
CA ASP A 287 -9.02 -16.56 -14.02
C ASP A 287 -8.25 -16.99 -15.28
N ILE A 288 -8.91 -16.99 -16.44
CA ILE A 288 -8.28 -17.33 -17.72
C ILE A 288 -7.35 -16.21 -18.21
N LYS A 289 -7.79 -14.95 -18.11
CA LYS A 289 -7.05 -13.76 -18.60
C LYS A 289 -5.79 -13.50 -17.78
N TYR A 290 -5.88 -13.71 -16.45
CA TYR A 290 -4.82 -13.44 -15.49
C TYR A 290 -4.19 -14.71 -14.91
N ASP A 291 -4.23 -15.79 -15.67
CA ASP A 291 -3.54 -17.05 -15.35
C ASP A 291 -2.02 -16.84 -15.37
N LEU A 292 -1.40 -16.90 -14.19
CA LEU A 292 0.05 -16.69 -14.08
C LEU A 292 0.87 -17.80 -14.72
N ASP A 293 0.38 -19.03 -14.77
CA ASP A 293 1.11 -20.12 -15.41
C ASP A 293 1.25 -19.88 -16.94
N LYS A 294 0.20 -19.32 -17.57
CA LYS A 294 0.24 -18.92 -18.98
C LYS A 294 1.13 -17.70 -19.20
N SER A 295 1.03 -16.70 -18.32
CA SER A 295 1.84 -15.49 -18.41
C SER A 295 3.32 -15.82 -18.22
N GLU A 296 3.65 -16.69 -17.26
CA GLU A 296 5.01 -17.20 -17.04
C GLU A 296 5.56 -17.94 -18.27
N ALA A 297 4.74 -18.80 -18.91
CA ALA A 297 5.16 -19.54 -20.08
C ALA A 297 5.54 -18.64 -21.27
N ALA A 298 5.04 -17.40 -21.30
CA ALA A 298 5.37 -16.40 -22.31
C ALA A 298 6.65 -15.59 -21.98
N LEU A 299 7.24 -15.76 -20.80
CA LEU A 299 8.46 -15.03 -20.42
C LEU A 299 9.64 -15.46 -21.29
N THR A 300 10.34 -14.49 -21.82
CA THR A 300 11.59 -14.68 -22.58
C THR A 300 12.84 -14.64 -21.70
N SER A 301 12.70 -14.23 -20.45
CA SER A 301 13.78 -14.17 -19.44
C SER A 301 13.22 -14.55 -18.07
N THR A 302 14.10 -15.03 -17.19
CA THR A 302 13.68 -15.44 -15.84
C THR A 302 13.26 -14.24 -15.00
N MET A 303 12.02 -14.25 -14.51
CA MET A 303 11.53 -13.29 -13.51
C MET A 303 11.93 -13.75 -12.10
N LYS A 304 12.39 -12.80 -11.29
CA LYS A 304 12.79 -13.06 -9.90
C LYS A 304 11.64 -12.68 -8.97
N LEU A 305 11.18 -13.63 -8.14
CA LEU A 305 10.03 -13.44 -7.26
C LEU A 305 10.36 -13.88 -5.82
N TYR A 306 10.20 -12.96 -4.88
CA TYR A 306 10.26 -13.25 -3.45
C TYR A 306 8.84 -13.38 -2.90
N ILE A 307 8.58 -14.49 -2.22
CA ILE A 307 7.27 -14.80 -1.66
C ILE A 307 7.38 -14.96 -0.15
N THR A 308 6.45 -14.35 0.58
CA THR A 308 6.29 -14.66 2.00
C THR A 308 4.88 -15.10 2.31
N ALA A 309 4.74 -16.06 3.23
CA ALA A 309 3.45 -16.46 3.77
C ALA A 309 3.58 -16.84 5.25
N SER A 310 2.49 -16.70 5.99
CA SER A 310 2.39 -17.11 7.39
C SER A 310 1.36 -18.22 7.55
N LYS A 311 1.69 -19.27 8.31
CA LYS A 311 0.75 -20.39 8.61
C LYS A 311 -0.53 -19.92 9.32
N GLY A 312 -0.45 -18.81 10.06
CA GLY A 312 -1.63 -18.21 10.72
C GLY A 312 -2.55 -17.44 9.77
N ASP A 313 -2.06 -17.05 8.60
CA ASP A 313 -2.85 -16.45 7.52
C ASP A 313 -3.39 -17.54 6.58
N LYS A 314 -4.50 -18.13 6.95
CA LYS A 314 -5.01 -19.35 6.30
C LYS A 314 -5.25 -19.20 4.81
N TYR A 315 -5.74 -18.02 4.35
CA TYR A 315 -6.06 -17.79 2.94
C TYR A 315 -4.77 -17.62 2.12
N SER A 316 -3.96 -16.63 2.42
CA SER A 316 -2.72 -16.35 1.70
C SER A 316 -1.75 -17.55 1.75
N TYR A 317 -1.63 -18.21 2.91
CA TYR A 317 -0.80 -19.40 3.05
C TYR A 317 -1.24 -20.54 2.12
N ARG A 318 -2.54 -20.84 2.10
CA ARG A 318 -3.09 -21.89 1.24
C ARG A 318 -2.85 -21.60 -0.24
N GLU A 319 -3.12 -20.38 -0.69
CA GLU A 319 -2.94 -19.99 -2.09
C GLU A 319 -1.44 -19.95 -2.46
N THR A 320 -0.58 -19.48 -1.58
CA THR A 320 0.89 -19.57 -1.74
C THR A 320 1.36 -21.03 -1.89
N LYS A 321 0.89 -21.93 -1.05
CA LYS A 321 1.29 -23.35 -1.14
C LYS A 321 0.80 -24.00 -2.43
N LYS A 322 -0.39 -23.65 -2.92
CA LYS A 322 -0.88 -24.12 -4.23
C LYS A 322 -0.01 -23.64 -5.38
N PHE A 323 0.41 -22.37 -5.35
CA PHE A 323 1.29 -21.81 -6.35
C PHE A 323 2.65 -22.50 -6.33
N LEU A 324 3.30 -22.56 -5.17
CA LEU A 324 4.62 -23.19 -5.01
C LEU A 324 4.64 -24.72 -5.28
N ALA A 325 3.50 -25.39 -5.26
CA ALA A 325 3.43 -26.81 -5.60
C ALA A 325 3.56 -27.09 -7.10
N LYS A 326 3.42 -26.06 -7.93
CA LYS A 326 3.59 -26.15 -9.39
C LYS A 326 5.06 -25.96 -9.78
N LYS A 327 5.38 -26.34 -11.02
CA LYS A 327 6.71 -26.04 -11.60
C LYS A 327 6.67 -24.67 -12.27
N HIS A 328 7.65 -23.85 -11.97
CA HIS A 328 7.80 -22.50 -12.50
C HIS A 328 9.17 -22.35 -13.19
N PRO A 329 9.33 -22.85 -14.44
CA PRO A 329 10.63 -22.91 -15.11
C PRO A 329 11.21 -21.52 -15.42
N ASN A 330 10.36 -20.51 -15.58
CA ASN A 330 10.77 -19.14 -15.91
C ASN A 330 10.73 -18.20 -14.69
N LEU A 331 10.50 -18.73 -13.47
CA LEU A 331 10.56 -17.96 -12.24
C LEU A 331 11.72 -18.43 -11.34
N LYS A 332 12.52 -17.49 -10.86
CA LYS A 332 13.46 -17.73 -9.76
C LYS A 332 12.79 -17.31 -8.46
N ILE A 333 12.19 -18.29 -7.77
CA ILE A 333 11.43 -18.03 -6.54
C ILE A 333 12.31 -18.19 -5.31
N ALA A 334 12.30 -17.18 -4.45
CA ALA A 334 12.77 -17.25 -3.07
C ALA A 334 11.54 -17.21 -2.14
N TYR A 335 11.47 -18.10 -1.17
CA TYR A 335 10.32 -18.25 -0.29
C TYR A 335 10.69 -18.17 1.17
N LYS A 336 9.93 -17.40 1.95
CA LYS A 336 10.03 -17.35 3.42
C LYS A 336 8.69 -17.66 4.06
N GLU A 337 8.66 -18.66 4.92
CA GLU A 337 7.49 -19.06 5.69
C GLU A 337 7.64 -18.59 7.15
N LEU A 338 6.57 -18.00 7.70
CA LEU A 338 6.45 -17.76 9.13
C LEU A 338 5.64 -18.87 9.79
N PRO A 339 6.05 -19.37 10.96
CA PRO A 339 5.34 -20.45 11.67
C PRO A 339 4.00 -19.97 12.23
N SER A 340 3.83 -18.66 12.47
CA SER A 340 2.62 -18.05 13.04
C SER A 340 2.51 -16.59 12.60
N GLY A 341 1.34 -15.99 12.81
CA GLY A 341 1.01 -14.62 12.45
C GLY A 341 -0.19 -14.57 11.51
N GLY A 342 -1.14 -13.68 11.77
CA GLY A 342 -2.34 -13.48 10.95
C GLY A 342 -2.09 -12.55 9.77
N HIS A 343 -3.16 -12.27 9.02
CA HIS A 343 -3.17 -11.32 7.90
C HIS A 343 -3.31 -9.89 8.44
N ASN A 344 -2.20 -9.27 8.82
CA ASN A 344 -2.20 -7.92 9.38
C ASN A 344 -0.86 -7.21 9.25
N SER A 345 -0.89 -5.87 9.40
CA SER A 345 0.28 -5.00 9.26
C SER A 345 1.44 -5.32 10.20
N ARG A 346 1.17 -5.78 11.43
CA ARG A 346 2.24 -6.15 12.39
C ARG A 346 3.11 -7.30 11.87
N VAL A 347 2.48 -8.28 11.24
CA VAL A 347 3.19 -9.39 10.58
C VAL A 347 3.96 -8.88 9.36
N TRP A 348 3.33 -8.04 8.53
CA TRP A 348 3.95 -7.52 7.31
C TRP A 348 5.18 -6.65 7.61
N VAL A 349 5.10 -5.75 8.60
CA VAL A 349 6.25 -4.94 9.06
C VAL A 349 7.46 -5.80 9.39
N SER A 350 7.25 -6.97 10.02
CA SER A 350 8.35 -7.90 10.35
C SER A 350 8.97 -8.57 9.12
N LEU A 351 8.26 -8.64 8.00
CA LEU A 351 8.70 -9.29 6.76
C LEU A 351 9.37 -8.31 5.78
N ILE A 352 8.97 -7.03 5.84
CA ILE A 352 9.43 -5.99 4.91
C ILE A 352 10.95 -5.88 4.83
N PRO A 353 11.73 -5.79 5.93
CA PRO A 353 13.18 -5.63 5.82
C PRO A 353 13.86 -6.75 5.04
N GLY A 354 13.45 -7.99 5.26
CA GLY A 354 13.99 -9.14 4.55
C GLY A 354 13.57 -9.21 3.08
N ALA A 355 12.31 -8.87 2.80
CA ALA A 355 11.80 -8.81 1.43
C ALA A 355 12.46 -7.68 0.64
N PHE A 356 12.63 -6.52 1.26
CA PHE A 356 13.30 -5.37 0.66
C PHE A 356 14.78 -5.65 0.40
N ASP A 357 15.49 -6.22 1.37
CA ASP A 357 16.90 -6.60 1.22
C ASP A 357 17.10 -7.61 0.07
N TRP A 358 16.19 -8.57 -0.07
CA TRP A 358 16.23 -9.47 -1.21
C TRP A 358 15.91 -8.74 -2.52
N LEU A 359 14.87 -7.89 -2.54
CA LEU A 359 14.42 -7.20 -3.74
C LEU A 359 15.53 -6.29 -4.28
N GLN A 360 16.13 -5.44 -3.44
CA GLN A 360 17.16 -4.50 -3.87
C GLN A 360 18.39 -5.18 -4.49
N ARG A 361 18.75 -6.39 -4.03
CA ARG A 361 19.85 -7.19 -4.61
C ARG A 361 19.50 -7.84 -5.95
N ASN A 362 18.21 -7.88 -6.31
CA ASN A 362 17.72 -8.57 -7.48
C ASN A 362 17.19 -7.65 -8.57
N ILE A 363 17.02 -6.35 -8.31
CA ILE A 363 16.72 -5.35 -9.34
C ILE A 363 17.92 -5.26 -10.28
N SER A 364 17.65 -5.37 -11.58
CA SER A 364 18.67 -5.18 -12.62
C SER A 364 19.01 -3.69 -12.74
N VAL A 365 20.28 -3.38 -12.93
CA VAL A 365 20.75 -2.04 -13.29
C VAL A 365 20.73 -1.90 -14.80
#